data_272d98c4fa52370d91964fca0ac4023a
#
_entry.id   272d98c4fa52370d91964fca0ac4023a
#
_cell.length_a   1.000
_cell.length_b   1.000
_cell.length_c   1.000
_cell.angle_alpha   90.00
_cell.angle_beta   90.00
_cell.angle_gamma   90.00
#
_symmetry.space_group_name_H-M   'P 1'
#
loop_
_entity.id
_entity.type
_entity.pdbx_description
1 polymer ?
#
loop_
_entity_poly.entity_id
_entity_poly.type
_entity_poly.pdbx_seq_one_letter_code
_entity_poly.pdbx_strand_id
1 'polypeptide(L)'
;GDEIELSREHVVTVSATRHTVPSLGFVVWQRRRKLRPEFQGLNGEEIRDLRLAGTDVTGEIRVPLAAYLGDSSPEGLDNCQAMYEAQVLIMELTFVAPSHRKDKIHKFGHMHLDDLLERRERFQNELVIAAHFSTRYHPRQVQTLVERALPDMLDGRLKLWI
;
A
#
# COMPACT_ATOMS: atom_id res chain seq x y z
N GLY A 1 11.73 8.08 6.90
CA GLY A 1 12.26 6.74 6.60
C GLY A 1 13.40 6.86 5.60
N ASP A 2 14.21 5.84 5.50
CA ASP A 2 15.33 5.82 4.56
C ASP A 2 14.80 5.70 3.12
N GLU A 3 15.51 6.34 2.17
CA GLU A 3 15.21 6.25 0.75
C GLU A 3 16.33 5.48 0.04
N ILE A 4 15.93 4.61 -0.89
CA ILE A 4 16.84 3.81 -1.71
C ILE A 4 16.54 4.12 -3.18
N GLU A 5 17.53 4.68 -3.88
CA GLU A 5 17.44 4.91 -5.32
C GLU A 5 17.53 3.58 -6.07
N LEU A 6 16.49 3.23 -6.81
CA LEU A 6 16.52 2.06 -7.72
C LEU A 6 16.92 2.48 -9.14
N SER A 7 16.44 3.63 -9.58
CA SER A 7 16.74 4.19 -10.89
C SER A 7 16.45 5.70 -10.89
N ARG A 8 16.72 6.37 -12.01
CA ARG A 8 16.36 7.77 -12.19
C ARG A 8 14.87 8.04 -11.97
N GLU A 9 14.02 7.05 -12.26
CA GLU A 9 12.56 7.20 -12.22
C GLU A 9 11.93 6.51 -11.01
N HIS A 10 12.66 5.68 -10.28
CA HIS A 10 12.11 4.89 -9.18
C HIS A 10 12.92 5.02 -7.90
N VAL A 11 12.21 5.22 -6.80
CA VAL A 11 12.77 5.26 -5.45
C VAL A 11 11.94 4.39 -4.53
N VAL A 12 12.58 3.78 -3.53
CA VAL A 12 11.91 3.04 -2.47
C VAL A 12 12.03 3.81 -1.16
N THR A 13 10.93 3.99 -0.48
CA THR A 13 10.94 4.44 0.93
C THR A 13 10.74 3.26 1.85
N VAL A 14 11.44 3.28 2.97
CA VAL A 14 11.39 2.25 4.01
C VAL A 14 10.59 2.78 5.19
N SER A 15 9.65 1.99 5.68
CA SER A 15 8.83 2.31 6.86
C SER A 15 9.00 1.23 7.92
N ALA A 16 9.19 1.61 9.17
CA ALA A 16 9.10 0.67 10.28
C ALA A 16 7.65 0.21 10.44
N THR A 17 7.44 -1.10 10.54
CA THR A 17 6.14 -1.71 10.80
C THR A 17 6.02 -2.16 12.24
N ARG A 18 4.86 -2.65 12.66
CA ARG A 18 4.61 -2.99 14.06
C ARG A 18 4.54 -4.50 14.24
N HIS A 19 5.69 -5.08 14.63
CA HIS A 19 5.83 -6.51 14.93
C HIS A 19 6.63 -6.73 16.22
N THR A 20 6.66 -7.94 16.76
CA THR A 20 7.44 -8.29 17.97
C THR A 20 8.95 -8.27 17.75
N VAL A 21 9.39 -8.45 16.51
CA VAL A 21 10.78 -8.26 16.08
C VAL A 21 10.81 -7.11 15.07
N PRO A 22 11.99 -6.46 14.86
CA PRO A 22 12.11 -5.43 13.84
C PRO A 22 11.60 -5.91 12.47
N SER A 23 10.62 -5.23 11.93
CA SER A 23 10.01 -5.51 10.64
C SER A 23 9.91 -4.22 9.83
N LEU A 24 10.02 -4.34 8.52
CA LEU A 24 10.05 -3.21 7.60
C LEU A 24 9.01 -3.41 6.51
N GLY A 25 8.34 -2.31 6.18
CA GLY A 25 7.54 -2.17 4.99
C GLY A 25 8.24 -1.29 3.95
N PHE A 26 7.84 -1.42 2.70
CA PHE A 26 8.46 -0.73 1.58
C PHE A 26 7.38 -0.13 0.68
N VAL A 27 7.66 1.06 0.13
CA VAL A 27 6.84 1.66 -0.91
C VAL A 27 7.74 2.03 -2.09
N VAL A 28 7.44 1.50 -3.25
CA VAL A 28 8.09 1.82 -4.52
C VAL A 28 7.35 2.99 -5.15
N TRP A 29 8.06 4.08 -5.40
CA TRP A 29 7.54 5.28 -6.01
C TRP A 29 8.06 5.45 -7.42
N GLN A 30 7.18 5.90 -8.32
CA GLN A 30 7.57 6.44 -9.60
C GLN A 30 7.68 7.96 -9.52
N ARG A 31 8.85 8.51 -9.87
CA ARG A 31 9.04 9.93 -10.07
C ARG A 31 8.53 10.32 -11.44
N ARG A 32 7.69 11.32 -11.50
CA ARG A 32 7.18 11.92 -12.74
C ARG A 32 7.37 13.42 -12.70
N ARG A 33 7.59 14.03 -13.86
CA ARG A 33 7.55 15.48 -13.97
C ARG A 33 6.17 15.90 -14.48
N LYS A 34 5.51 16.78 -13.72
CA LYS A 34 4.25 17.41 -14.12
C LYS A 34 4.40 18.92 -14.17
N LEU A 35 3.60 19.56 -15.04
CA LEU A 35 3.49 21.01 -15.07
C LEU A 35 3.09 21.51 -13.68
N ARG A 36 3.79 22.52 -13.19
CA ARG A 36 3.47 23.11 -11.88
C ARG A 36 2.10 23.79 -11.93
N PRO A 37 1.35 23.82 -10.80
CA PRO A 37 -0.01 24.37 -10.76
C PRO A 37 -0.13 25.78 -11.33
N GLU A 38 0.85 26.64 -11.07
CA GLU A 38 0.88 28.04 -11.53
C GLU A 38 0.94 28.19 -13.06
N PHE A 39 1.31 27.14 -13.79
CA PHE A 39 1.40 27.14 -15.25
C PHE A 39 0.30 26.31 -15.94
N GLN A 40 -0.62 25.67 -15.19
CA GLN A 40 -1.64 24.78 -15.75
C GLN A 40 -2.68 25.50 -16.63
N GLY A 41 -2.82 26.82 -16.49
CA GLY A 41 -3.71 27.64 -17.32
C GLY A 41 -3.10 28.15 -18.63
N LEU A 42 -1.80 27.90 -18.84
CA LEU A 42 -1.08 28.40 -20.02
C LEU A 42 -1.22 27.46 -21.21
N ASN A 43 -1.21 28.02 -22.42
CA ASN A 43 -1.15 27.24 -23.65
C ASN A 43 0.27 26.72 -23.95
N GLY A 44 0.41 25.85 -24.97
CA GLY A 44 1.67 25.21 -25.30
C GLY A 44 2.79 26.17 -25.74
N GLU A 45 2.44 27.30 -26.38
CA GLU A 45 3.41 28.32 -26.81
C GLU A 45 3.95 29.08 -25.62
N GLU A 46 3.10 29.54 -24.73
CA GLU A 46 3.49 30.21 -23.49
C GLU A 46 4.40 29.34 -22.64
N ILE A 47 4.08 28.04 -22.49
CA ILE A 47 4.92 27.07 -21.75
C ILE A 47 6.29 26.90 -22.42
N ARG A 48 6.32 26.84 -23.77
CA ARG A 48 7.57 26.75 -24.52
C ARG A 48 8.44 27.99 -24.30
N ASP A 49 7.85 29.19 -24.39
CA ASP A 49 8.57 30.43 -24.26
C ASP A 49 9.15 30.63 -22.86
N LEU A 50 8.41 30.22 -21.82
CA LEU A 50 8.90 30.16 -20.44
C LEU A 50 10.11 29.22 -20.30
N ARG A 51 10.07 28.03 -20.95
CA ARG A 51 11.20 27.09 -20.95
C ARG A 51 12.43 27.67 -21.66
N LEU A 52 12.22 28.34 -22.80
CA LEU A 52 13.31 29.00 -23.54
C LEU A 52 13.91 30.17 -22.72
N ALA A 53 13.11 30.83 -21.89
CA ALA A 53 13.56 31.86 -20.95
C ALA A 53 14.26 31.26 -19.70
N GLY A 54 14.40 29.92 -19.61
CA GLY A 54 15.08 29.24 -18.50
C GLY A 54 14.20 28.96 -17.29
N THR A 55 12.88 29.16 -17.38
CA THR A 55 11.95 28.86 -16.29
C THR A 55 11.69 27.35 -16.21
N ASP A 56 11.91 26.74 -15.02
CA ASP A 56 11.50 25.35 -14.79
C ASP A 56 10.00 25.28 -14.51
N VAL A 57 9.23 25.03 -15.57
CA VAL A 57 7.76 24.97 -15.54
C VAL A 57 7.22 23.65 -15.00
N THR A 58 8.09 22.65 -14.71
CA THR A 58 7.67 21.35 -14.20
C THR A 58 8.20 21.08 -12.80
N GLY A 59 7.43 20.36 -12.00
CA GLY A 59 7.82 19.86 -10.69
C GLY A 59 7.88 18.33 -10.67
N GLU A 60 8.72 17.77 -9.79
CA GLU A 60 8.67 16.33 -9.51
C GLU A 60 7.43 16.02 -8.68
N ILE A 61 6.74 14.99 -9.07
CA ILE A 61 5.72 14.32 -8.26
C ILE A 61 6.09 12.86 -8.09
N ARG A 62 5.63 12.23 -7.02
CA ARG A 62 5.82 10.80 -6.76
C ARG A 62 4.46 10.11 -6.74
N VAL A 63 4.40 8.97 -7.44
CA VAL A 63 3.21 8.12 -7.50
C VAL A 63 3.57 6.77 -6.89
N PRO A 64 2.87 6.30 -5.83
CA PRO A 64 3.17 5.02 -5.23
C PRO A 64 2.69 3.90 -6.16
N LEU A 65 3.62 3.06 -6.64
CA LEU A 65 3.34 1.97 -7.56
C LEU A 65 3.03 0.67 -6.82
N ALA A 66 3.91 0.29 -5.92
CA ALA A 66 3.78 -0.94 -5.17
C ALA A 66 4.18 -0.71 -3.71
N ALA A 67 3.46 -1.36 -2.81
CA ALA A 67 3.76 -1.37 -1.40
C ALA A 67 3.82 -2.81 -0.88
N TYR A 68 4.72 -3.06 0.05
CA TYR A 68 4.85 -4.30 0.79
C TYR A 68 4.86 -3.99 2.28
N LEU A 69 3.88 -4.52 3.00
CA LEU A 69 3.73 -4.21 4.43
C LEU A 69 4.76 -4.94 5.30
N GLY A 70 5.18 -6.16 4.92
CA GLY A 70 5.87 -7.07 5.85
C GLY A 70 4.94 -7.60 6.94
N ASP A 71 5.49 -8.30 7.91
CA ASP A 71 4.70 -8.76 9.07
C ASP A 71 4.44 -7.57 9.99
N SER A 72 3.16 -7.33 10.29
CA SER A 72 2.75 -6.15 11.05
C SER A 72 1.34 -6.28 11.62
N SER A 73 1.15 -5.75 12.82
CA SER A 73 -0.19 -5.36 13.26
C SER A 73 -0.74 -4.22 12.40
N PRO A 74 -2.03 -3.89 12.47
CA PRO A 74 -2.65 -2.85 11.65
C PRO A 74 -1.97 -1.48 11.70
N GLU A 75 -1.30 -1.16 12.80
CA GLU A 75 -0.62 0.13 12.97
C GLU A 75 0.47 0.38 11.92
N GLY A 76 1.16 -0.68 11.44
CA GLY A 76 2.17 -0.51 10.39
C GLY A 76 1.57 -0.02 9.07
N LEU A 77 0.37 -0.51 8.74
CA LEU A 77 -0.38 -0.03 7.59
C LEU A 77 -0.93 1.39 7.84
N ASP A 78 -1.51 1.64 9.04
CA ASP A 78 -2.09 2.93 9.39
C ASP A 78 -1.06 4.07 9.44
N ASN A 79 0.19 3.76 9.76
CA ASN A 79 1.28 4.74 9.83
C ASN A 79 1.86 5.10 8.45
N CYS A 80 1.43 4.45 7.37
CA CYS A 80 1.94 4.70 6.02
C CYS A 80 0.79 4.84 5.01
N GLN A 81 0.24 6.04 4.87
CA GLN A 81 -0.88 6.32 3.97
C GLN A 81 -0.61 5.88 2.52
N ALA A 82 0.64 5.99 2.06
CA ALA A 82 1.03 5.56 0.73
C ALA A 82 0.79 4.07 0.45
N MET A 83 0.72 3.22 1.47
CA MET A 83 0.38 1.80 1.29
C MET A 83 -1.07 1.62 0.83
N TYR A 84 -1.99 2.46 1.32
CA TYR A 84 -3.38 2.46 0.87
C TYR A 84 -3.57 3.04 -0.54
N GLU A 85 -2.63 3.88 -1.00
CA GLU A 85 -2.70 4.60 -2.27
C GLU A 85 -1.87 3.95 -3.39
N ALA A 86 -0.97 3.03 -3.06
CA ALA A 86 -0.16 2.31 -4.04
C ALA A 86 -1.05 1.53 -5.01
N GLN A 87 -0.69 1.46 -6.28
CA GLN A 87 -1.46 0.67 -7.25
C GLN A 87 -1.57 -0.80 -6.80
N VAL A 88 -0.47 -1.37 -6.30
CA VAL A 88 -0.45 -2.73 -5.75
C VAL A 88 -0.02 -2.69 -4.30
N LEU A 89 -0.81 -3.29 -3.41
CA LEU A 89 -0.44 -3.55 -2.03
C LEU A 89 -0.29 -5.04 -1.79
N ILE A 90 0.85 -5.47 -1.27
CA ILE A 90 1.06 -6.82 -0.74
C ILE A 90 1.09 -6.70 0.78
N MET A 91 0.19 -7.39 1.47
CA MET A 91 0.06 -7.31 2.92
C MET A 91 -0.11 -8.69 3.56
N GLU A 92 0.26 -8.79 4.82
CA GLU A 92 -0.08 -9.97 5.60
C GLU A 92 -1.57 -10.01 5.94
N LEU A 93 -2.12 -11.20 6.10
CA LEU A 93 -3.42 -11.48 6.68
C LEU A 93 -3.36 -12.81 7.43
N THR A 94 -2.62 -12.83 8.52
CA THR A 94 -2.26 -14.06 9.22
C THR A 94 -3.48 -14.80 9.76
N PHE A 95 -4.46 -14.09 10.32
CA PHE A 95 -5.62 -14.70 10.98
C PHE A 95 -6.94 -14.30 10.33
N VAL A 96 -7.76 -15.32 10.00
CA VAL A 96 -9.05 -15.13 9.32
C VAL A 96 -10.24 -15.72 10.10
N ALA A 97 -10.00 -16.55 11.12
CA ALA A 97 -11.10 -17.19 11.86
C ALA A 97 -11.63 -16.29 12.98
N PRO A 98 -12.95 -16.14 13.12
CA PRO A 98 -13.59 -15.21 14.08
C PRO A 98 -13.35 -15.56 15.55
N SER A 99 -12.85 -16.76 15.85
CA SER A 99 -12.59 -17.25 17.22
C SER A 99 -11.29 -16.70 17.82
N HIS A 100 -10.49 -15.98 17.07
CA HIS A 100 -9.20 -15.48 17.56
C HIS A 100 -9.36 -14.13 18.27
N ARG A 101 -8.62 -13.99 19.36
CA ARG A 101 -8.60 -12.73 20.13
C ARG A 101 -7.69 -11.73 19.47
N LYS A 102 -8.24 -10.64 18.95
CA LYS A 102 -7.51 -9.55 18.28
C LYS A 102 -6.41 -8.95 19.15
N ASP A 103 -6.67 -8.75 20.44
CA ASP A 103 -5.68 -8.21 21.38
C ASP A 103 -4.39 -9.04 21.44
N LYS A 104 -4.52 -10.37 21.37
CA LYS A 104 -3.36 -11.26 21.32
C LYS A 104 -2.66 -11.22 19.97
N ILE A 105 -3.46 -11.19 18.87
CA ILE A 105 -2.91 -11.13 17.50
C ILE A 105 -2.08 -9.86 17.33
N HIS A 106 -2.61 -8.72 17.73
CA HIS A 106 -1.92 -7.43 17.65
C HIS A 106 -0.68 -7.38 18.55
N LYS A 107 -0.76 -7.99 19.74
CA LYS A 107 0.42 -8.11 20.63
C LYS A 107 1.57 -8.84 19.96
N PHE A 108 1.29 -9.82 19.11
CA PHE A 108 2.32 -10.55 18.34
C PHE A 108 2.68 -9.87 17.02
N GLY A 109 2.03 -8.75 16.70
CA GLY A 109 2.36 -7.95 15.54
C GLY A 109 1.79 -8.49 14.24
N HIS A 110 0.60 -9.09 14.27
CA HIS A 110 -0.08 -9.63 13.10
C HIS A 110 -1.47 -9.03 12.90
N MET A 111 -2.04 -9.26 11.70
CA MET A 111 -3.37 -8.80 11.32
C MET A 111 -4.43 -9.91 11.39
N HIS A 112 -5.64 -9.50 11.69
CA HIS A 112 -6.86 -10.30 11.59
C HIS A 112 -7.75 -9.79 10.44
N LEU A 113 -8.61 -10.67 9.90
CA LEU A 113 -9.55 -10.31 8.83
C LEU A 113 -10.44 -9.11 9.21
N ASP A 114 -10.86 -9.00 10.47
CA ASP A 114 -11.63 -7.85 10.93
C ASP A 114 -10.87 -6.53 10.80
N ASP A 115 -9.54 -6.54 10.92
CA ASP A 115 -8.72 -5.33 10.74
C ASP A 115 -8.77 -4.83 9.30
N LEU A 116 -8.80 -5.76 8.35
CA LEU A 116 -9.01 -5.43 6.93
C LEU A 116 -10.42 -4.89 6.71
N LEU A 117 -11.44 -5.53 7.29
CA LEU A 117 -12.85 -5.08 7.18
C LEU A 117 -13.05 -3.67 7.75
N GLU A 118 -12.46 -3.38 8.90
CA GLU A 118 -12.52 -2.05 9.53
C GLU A 118 -11.89 -0.94 8.67
N ARG A 119 -10.97 -1.30 7.78
CA ARG A 119 -10.20 -0.38 6.92
C ARG A 119 -10.62 -0.42 5.45
N ARG A 120 -11.66 -1.19 5.11
CA ARG A 120 -12.03 -1.47 3.72
C ARG A 120 -12.16 -0.22 2.85
N GLU A 121 -12.73 0.85 3.39
CA GLU A 121 -12.97 2.10 2.68
C GLU A 121 -11.69 2.94 2.44
N ARG A 122 -10.58 2.58 3.08
CA ARG A 122 -9.31 3.28 2.93
C ARG A 122 -8.49 2.76 1.76
N PHE A 123 -8.73 1.51 1.31
CA PHE A 123 -7.97 0.89 0.23
C PHE A 123 -8.34 1.50 -1.13
N GLN A 124 -7.43 2.32 -1.66
CA GLN A 124 -7.53 2.94 -2.99
C GLN A 124 -6.75 2.14 -4.04
N ASN A 125 -6.12 1.05 -3.64
CA ASN A 125 -5.29 0.20 -4.47
C ASN A 125 -6.09 -0.39 -5.64
N GLU A 126 -5.45 -0.53 -6.80
CA GLU A 126 -6.00 -1.28 -7.94
C GLU A 126 -5.97 -2.79 -7.69
N LEU A 127 -5.00 -3.24 -6.86
CA LEU A 127 -4.85 -4.63 -6.45
C LEU A 127 -4.33 -4.71 -5.02
N VAL A 128 -5.00 -5.50 -4.18
CA VAL A 128 -4.53 -5.90 -2.85
C VAL A 128 -4.26 -7.39 -2.85
N ILE A 129 -3.06 -7.79 -2.49
CA ILE A 129 -2.66 -9.19 -2.36
C ILE A 129 -2.50 -9.50 -0.88
N ALA A 130 -3.41 -10.29 -0.33
CA ALA A 130 -3.29 -10.81 1.03
C ALA A 130 -2.50 -12.12 1.01
N ALA A 131 -1.47 -12.18 1.83
CA ALA A 131 -0.54 -13.30 1.96
C ALA A 131 -0.25 -13.63 3.43
N HIS A 132 0.71 -14.50 3.70
CA HIS A 132 1.18 -14.83 5.06
C HIS A 132 0.08 -15.40 5.97
N PHE A 133 -0.83 -16.19 5.42
CA PHE A 133 -1.87 -16.86 6.21
C PHE A 133 -1.25 -17.89 7.15
N SER A 134 -1.81 -18.01 8.37
CA SER A 134 -1.36 -19.01 9.33
C SER A 134 -1.48 -20.43 8.76
N THR A 135 -0.44 -21.23 8.90
CA THR A 135 -0.40 -22.64 8.49
C THR A 135 -1.43 -23.53 9.22
N ARG A 136 -2.13 -22.99 10.21
CA ARG A 136 -3.25 -23.67 10.89
C ARG A 136 -4.49 -23.77 10.02
N TYR A 137 -4.57 -22.96 8.95
CA TYR A 137 -5.71 -22.98 8.03
C TYR A 137 -5.36 -23.77 6.77
N HIS A 138 -6.31 -24.58 6.31
CA HIS A 138 -6.25 -25.10 4.96
C HIS A 138 -6.60 -23.98 3.95
N PRO A 139 -5.98 -23.91 2.76
CA PRO A 139 -6.25 -22.88 1.74
C PRO A 139 -7.75 -22.66 1.47
N ARG A 140 -8.52 -23.71 1.30
CA ARG A 140 -9.98 -23.62 1.09
C ARG A 140 -10.71 -22.97 2.27
N GLN A 141 -10.23 -23.17 3.49
CA GLN A 141 -10.81 -22.55 4.68
C GLN A 141 -10.55 -21.05 4.68
N VAL A 142 -9.33 -20.61 4.34
CA VAL A 142 -9.00 -19.19 4.19
C VAL A 142 -9.94 -18.55 3.18
N GLN A 143 -10.04 -19.13 1.99
CA GLN A 143 -10.90 -18.62 0.93
C GLN A 143 -12.35 -18.49 1.40
N THR A 144 -12.92 -19.56 1.97
CA THR A 144 -14.32 -19.55 2.45
C THR A 144 -14.58 -18.50 3.52
N LEU A 145 -13.65 -18.32 4.47
CA LEU A 145 -13.81 -17.33 5.54
C LEU A 145 -13.72 -15.89 5.03
N VAL A 146 -12.77 -15.63 4.13
CA VAL A 146 -12.62 -14.28 3.55
C VAL A 146 -13.80 -13.95 2.64
N GLU A 147 -14.21 -14.82 1.73
CA GLU A 147 -15.37 -14.60 0.84
C GLU A 147 -16.68 -14.42 1.61
N ARG A 148 -16.84 -15.12 2.74
CA ARG A 148 -18.02 -14.97 3.60
C ARG A 148 -18.04 -13.61 4.30
N ALA A 149 -16.90 -13.12 4.78
CA ALA A 149 -16.79 -11.87 5.52
C ALA A 149 -16.73 -10.65 4.59
N LEU A 150 -16.18 -10.82 3.40
CA LEU A 150 -15.98 -9.78 2.39
C LEU A 150 -16.38 -10.31 1.00
N PRO A 151 -17.70 -10.49 0.74
CA PRO A 151 -18.18 -11.12 -0.51
C PRO A 151 -17.78 -10.38 -1.78
N ASP A 152 -17.64 -9.06 -1.69
CA ASP A 152 -17.23 -8.22 -2.82
C ASP A 152 -15.71 -8.23 -3.07
N MET A 153 -14.92 -8.82 -2.16
CA MET A 153 -13.45 -8.90 -2.27
C MET A 153 -12.82 -7.54 -2.60
N LEU A 154 -13.25 -6.47 -1.92
CA LEU A 154 -12.88 -5.07 -2.20
C LEU A 154 -13.18 -4.70 -3.68
N ASP A 155 -14.39 -4.90 -4.13
CA ASP A 155 -14.81 -4.72 -5.53
C ASP A 155 -13.98 -5.57 -6.52
N GLY A 156 -13.61 -6.80 -6.10
CA GLY A 156 -12.80 -7.72 -6.88
C GLY A 156 -11.30 -7.45 -6.89
N ARG A 157 -10.85 -6.42 -6.18
CA ARG A 157 -9.43 -6.00 -6.10
C ARG A 157 -8.59 -6.84 -5.12
N LEU A 158 -9.22 -7.52 -4.14
CA LEU A 158 -8.52 -8.39 -3.21
C LEU A 158 -8.24 -9.77 -3.84
N LYS A 159 -6.99 -10.19 -3.78
CA LYS A 159 -6.55 -11.54 -4.16
C LYS A 159 -5.88 -12.22 -2.98
N LEU A 160 -6.14 -13.51 -2.82
CA LEU A 160 -5.54 -14.32 -1.76
C LEU A 160 -4.39 -15.13 -2.34
N TRP A 161 -3.22 -14.97 -1.80
CA TRP A 161 -2.05 -15.78 -2.14
C TRP A 161 -1.91 -16.90 -1.10
N ILE A 162 -2.60 -18.02 -1.36
CA ILE A 162 -2.78 -19.20 -0.48
C ILE A 162 -2.18 -20.45 -1.11
#